data_2cf473a043193d73c1c9c1fce7afa963
#
_entry.id   2cf473a043193d73c1c9c1fce7afa963
#
_cell.length_a   1.000
_cell.length_b   1.000
_cell.length_c   1.000
_cell.angle_alpha   90.00
_cell.angle_beta   90.00
_cell.angle_gamma   90.00
#
_symmetry.space_group_name_H-M   'P 1'
#
loop_
_entity.id
_entity.type
_entity.pdbx_description
1 polymer ?
#
loop_
_entity_poly.entity_id
_entity_poly.type
_entity_poly.pdbx_seq_one_letter_code
_entity_poly.pdbx_strand_id
1 'polypeptide(L)'
;MDSLLDHHPAQKDPRPGKPAGPGYAPLLRAGTALCYTAWEVYVEEALIETVTWLLENMPPNELPEALREWVSQQSGDPWAFVGDSWRSAVLDLVRSRLEGDEQGRFGFNTASVPGVEGLYMQILGYSPLREIRWQKKANSAVRKDISTLVQVRGEIVHRGSTPGALSLGGVRSWADFVRRLTEKFDERMVEFRTLLTSGGKK
;
A
#
# COMPACT_ATOMS: atom_id res chain seq x y z
N MET A 1 -5.20 -10.62 -12.65
CA MET A 1 -5.95 -11.49 -11.69
C MET A 1 -7.14 -12.18 -12.35
N ASP A 2 -7.93 -11.49 -13.16
CA ASP A 2 -9.11 -12.06 -13.81
C ASP A 2 -8.80 -13.32 -14.64
N SER A 3 -7.72 -13.31 -15.43
CA SER A 3 -7.29 -14.48 -16.20
C SER A 3 -6.95 -15.71 -15.34
N LEU A 4 -6.47 -15.53 -14.11
CA LEU A 4 -6.22 -16.63 -13.17
C LEU A 4 -7.52 -17.26 -12.68
N LEU A 5 -8.54 -16.41 -12.46
CA LEU A 5 -9.85 -16.84 -11.98
C LEU A 5 -10.73 -17.45 -13.09
N ASP A 6 -10.44 -17.16 -14.35
CA ASP A 6 -11.14 -17.70 -15.52
C ASP A 6 -11.00 -19.23 -15.64
N HIS A 7 -9.94 -19.81 -15.06
CA HIS A 7 -9.74 -21.26 -14.98
C HIS A 7 -10.61 -21.94 -13.91
N HIS A 8 -11.37 -21.17 -13.10
CA HIS A 8 -12.20 -21.76 -12.06
C HIS A 8 -13.53 -22.27 -12.64
N PRO A 9 -13.94 -23.52 -12.38
CA PRO A 9 -15.14 -24.13 -12.98
C PRO A 9 -16.44 -23.41 -12.68
N ALA A 10 -16.53 -22.67 -11.56
CA ALA A 10 -17.72 -21.86 -11.22
C ALA A 10 -17.95 -20.72 -12.22
N GLN A 11 -16.99 -20.38 -13.08
CA GLN A 11 -17.21 -19.49 -14.23
C GLN A 11 -18.16 -20.08 -15.26
N LYS A 12 -18.11 -21.43 -15.43
CA LYS A 12 -18.95 -22.14 -16.41
C LYS A 12 -20.32 -22.57 -15.86
N ASP A 13 -20.47 -22.64 -14.53
CA ASP A 13 -21.72 -23.05 -13.87
C ASP A 13 -21.88 -22.21 -12.57
N PRO A 14 -22.48 -21.02 -12.67
CA PRO A 14 -22.59 -20.06 -11.55
C PRO A 14 -23.67 -20.43 -10.56
N ARG A 15 -23.69 -21.67 -10.04
CA ARG A 15 -24.58 -22.01 -8.92
C ARG A 15 -24.05 -21.35 -7.63
N PRO A 16 -24.83 -20.42 -7.00
CA PRO A 16 -24.38 -19.77 -5.76
C PRO A 16 -24.18 -20.81 -4.65
N GLY A 17 -23.06 -20.70 -3.94
CA GLY A 17 -22.87 -21.39 -2.66
C GLY A 17 -22.19 -22.76 -2.70
N LYS A 18 -21.79 -23.29 -3.85
CA LYS A 18 -21.00 -24.53 -3.87
C LYS A 18 -19.53 -24.22 -3.59
N PRO A 19 -18.91 -24.72 -2.50
CA PRO A 19 -17.49 -24.60 -2.28
C PRO A 19 -16.72 -25.13 -3.48
N ALA A 20 -15.60 -24.45 -3.84
CA ALA A 20 -14.70 -25.00 -4.83
C ALA A 20 -14.24 -26.40 -4.36
N GLY A 21 -14.25 -27.37 -5.27
CA GLY A 21 -13.69 -28.69 -4.96
C GLY A 21 -12.22 -28.57 -4.52
N PRO A 22 -11.68 -29.59 -3.81
CA PRO A 22 -10.32 -29.52 -3.22
C PRO A 22 -9.21 -29.11 -4.21
N GLY A 23 -9.37 -29.37 -5.50
CA GLY A 23 -8.40 -29.02 -6.55
C GLY A 23 -8.26 -27.52 -6.85
N TYR A 24 -9.22 -26.68 -6.44
CA TYR A 24 -9.19 -25.24 -6.72
C TYR A 24 -8.80 -24.36 -5.53
N ALA A 25 -8.69 -24.93 -4.35
CA ALA A 25 -8.25 -24.21 -3.16
C ALA A 25 -6.88 -23.52 -3.32
N PRO A 26 -5.87 -24.11 -3.97
CA PRO A 26 -4.61 -23.41 -4.24
C PRO A 26 -4.79 -22.16 -5.11
N LEU A 27 -5.65 -22.21 -6.13
CA LEU A 27 -5.93 -21.08 -7.01
C LEU A 27 -6.58 -19.91 -6.26
N LEU A 28 -7.53 -20.19 -5.38
CA LEU A 28 -8.20 -19.19 -4.55
C LEU A 28 -7.24 -18.58 -3.52
N ARG A 29 -6.35 -19.39 -2.94
CA ARG A 29 -5.27 -18.90 -2.06
C ARG A 29 -4.33 -17.96 -2.80
N ALA A 30 -3.86 -18.36 -3.97
CA ALA A 30 -2.99 -17.54 -4.82
C ALA A 30 -3.67 -16.21 -5.18
N GLY A 31 -4.94 -16.23 -5.61
CA GLY A 31 -5.71 -15.02 -5.92
C GLY A 31 -5.84 -14.07 -4.72
N THR A 32 -6.09 -14.60 -3.53
CA THR A 32 -6.17 -13.77 -2.31
C THR A 32 -4.81 -13.19 -1.92
N ALA A 33 -3.73 -13.98 -2.02
CA ALA A 33 -2.38 -13.49 -1.76
C ALA A 33 -1.98 -12.38 -2.74
N LEU A 34 -2.32 -12.52 -4.03
CA LEU A 34 -2.08 -11.49 -5.05
C LEU A 34 -2.87 -10.20 -4.79
N CYS A 35 -4.09 -10.27 -4.23
CA CYS A 35 -4.82 -9.06 -3.81
C CYS A 35 -4.03 -8.28 -2.76
N TYR A 36 -3.47 -8.98 -1.76
CA TYR A 36 -2.65 -8.33 -0.75
C TYR A 36 -1.35 -7.77 -1.35
N THR A 37 -0.64 -8.54 -2.17
CA THR A 37 0.59 -8.06 -2.83
C THR A 37 0.33 -6.82 -3.67
N ALA A 38 -0.79 -6.76 -4.40
CA ALA A 38 -1.16 -5.58 -5.16
C ALA A 38 -1.37 -4.34 -4.26
N TRP A 39 -1.95 -4.52 -3.07
CA TRP A 39 -2.07 -3.45 -2.08
C TRP A 39 -0.71 -3.02 -1.53
N GLU A 40 0.16 -3.96 -1.18
CA GLU A 40 1.49 -3.71 -0.62
C GLU A 40 2.36 -2.93 -1.62
N VAL A 41 2.49 -3.42 -2.85
CA VAL A 41 3.23 -2.75 -3.92
C VAL A 41 2.66 -1.35 -4.21
N TYR A 42 1.33 -1.21 -4.26
CA TYR A 42 0.71 0.10 -4.48
C TYR A 42 1.10 1.11 -3.39
N VAL A 43 1.10 0.72 -2.11
CA VAL A 43 1.48 1.60 -1.00
C VAL A 43 2.92 2.09 -1.14
N GLU A 44 3.83 1.22 -1.53
CA GLU A 44 5.24 1.54 -1.74
C GLU A 44 5.44 2.48 -2.93
N GLU A 45 4.86 2.15 -4.07
CA GLU A 45 4.95 2.96 -5.30
C GLU A 45 4.30 4.34 -5.14
N ALA A 46 3.14 4.42 -4.48
CA ALA A 46 2.46 5.69 -4.23
C ALA A 46 3.28 6.63 -3.32
N LEU A 47 4.05 6.07 -2.37
CA LEU A 47 4.98 6.85 -1.57
C LEU A 47 6.14 7.38 -2.40
N ILE A 48 6.80 6.50 -3.18
CA ILE A 48 7.91 6.88 -4.07
C ILE A 48 7.46 7.95 -5.06
N GLU A 49 6.32 7.75 -5.73
CA GLU A 49 5.75 8.72 -6.67
C GLU A 49 5.51 10.07 -6.00
N THR A 50 4.92 10.05 -4.80
CA THR A 50 4.63 11.30 -4.07
C THR A 50 5.91 12.04 -3.67
N VAL A 51 6.90 11.33 -3.13
CA VAL A 51 8.18 11.96 -2.78
C VAL A 51 8.87 12.48 -4.04
N THR A 52 8.90 11.73 -5.13
CA THR A 52 9.45 12.17 -6.42
C THR A 52 8.78 13.48 -6.86
N TRP A 53 7.45 13.51 -6.85
CA TRP A 53 6.70 14.71 -7.23
C TRP A 53 7.05 15.92 -6.32
N LEU A 54 7.15 15.72 -5.01
CA LEU A 54 7.54 16.78 -4.06
C LEU A 54 8.91 17.34 -4.39
N LEU A 55 9.90 16.47 -4.64
CA LEU A 55 11.27 16.85 -4.95
C LEU A 55 11.41 17.58 -6.29
N GLU A 56 10.52 17.30 -7.24
CA GLU A 56 10.50 17.96 -8.55
C GLU A 56 9.77 19.31 -8.53
N ASN A 57 8.75 19.46 -7.69
CA ASN A 57 7.83 20.60 -7.74
C ASN A 57 7.97 21.58 -6.57
N MET A 58 8.78 21.26 -5.56
CA MET A 58 8.96 22.11 -4.37
C MET A 58 10.43 22.38 -4.10
N PRO A 59 10.78 23.61 -3.67
CA PRO A 59 12.13 23.89 -3.19
C PRO A 59 12.38 23.18 -1.85
N PRO A 60 13.65 22.89 -1.48
CA PRO A 60 13.97 22.09 -0.28
C PRO A 60 13.40 22.64 1.02
N ASN A 61 13.32 23.95 1.16
CA ASN A 61 12.81 24.64 2.36
C ASN A 61 11.26 24.60 2.48
N GLU A 62 10.56 24.27 1.40
CA GLU A 62 9.09 24.15 1.37
C GLU A 62 8.60 22.71 1.41
N LEU A 63 9.51 21.73 1.35
CA LEU A 63 9.17 20.32 1.54
C LEU A 63 8.50 20.09 2.91
N PRO A 64 7.62 19.08 3.03
CA PRO A 64 7.00 18.74 4.31
C PRO A 64 8.04 18.63 5.43
N GLU A 65 7.75 19.23 6.59
CA GLU A 65 8.66 19.23 7.74
C GLU A 65 9.06 17.80 8.13
N ALA A 66 8.11 16.87 8.16
CA ALA A 66 8.38 15.47 8.47
C ALA A 66 9.43 14.85 7.53
N LEU A 67 9.34 15.14 6.21
CA LEU A 67 10.33 14.65 5.24
C LEU A 67 11.71 15.23 5.53
N ARG A 68 11.79 16.53 5.78
CA ARG A 68 13.07 17.20 6.07
C ARG A 68 13.72 16.69 7.36
N GLU A 69 12.94 16.55 8.43
CA GLU A 69 13.39 16.00 9.70
C GLU A 69 13.84 14.54 9.56
N TRP A 70 13.03 13.71 8.88
CA TRP A 70 13.37 12.31 8.67
C TRP A 70 14.66 12.15 7.88
N VAL A 71 14.83 12.88 6.77
CA VAL A 71 16.06 12.87 5.98
C VAL A 71 17.27 13.32 6.82
N SER A 72 17.13 14.37 7.62
CA SER A 72 18.23 14.85 8.47
C SER A 72 18.69 13.84 9.52
N GLN A 73 17.78 12.96 9.98
CA GLN A 73 18.10 11.89 10.92
C GLN A 73 18.79 10.68 10.27
N GLN A 74 18.56 10.46 8.96
CA GLN A 74 19.10 9.32 8.22
C GLN A 74 20.47 9.64 7.57
N SER A 75 20.78 10.91 7.33
CA SER A 75 21.99 11.30 6.59
C SER A 75 23.24 11.19 7.45
N GLY A 76 24.05 10.15 7.17
CA GLY A 76 25.39 10.00 7.75
C GLY A 76 26.45 10.90 7.07
N ASP A 77 26.21 11.28 5.80
CA ASP A 77 27.09 12.15 5.00
C ASP A 77 26.32 13.39 4.51
N PRO A 78 26.56 14.58 5.13
CA PRO A 78 25.91 15.81 4.69
C PRO A 78 26.24 16.19 3.23
N TRP A 79 27.37 15.75 2.69
CA TRP A 79 27.81 16.08 1.34
C TRP A 79 27.00 15.36 0.25
N ALA A 80 26.34 14.24 0.59
CA ALA A 80 25.41 13.57 -0.32
C ALA A 80 24.23 14.45 -0.73
N PHE A 81 23.93 15.51 0.03
CA PHE A 81 22.81 16.44 -0.20
C PHE A 81 23.25 17.78 -0.80
N VAL A 82 24.51 17.90 -1.26
CA VAL A 82 25.04 19.10 -1.90
C VAL A 82 24.99 18.97 -3.42
N GLY A 83 24.66 20.07 -4.10
CA GLY A 83 24.56 20.10 -5.57
C GLY A 83 23.26 19.49 -6.10
N ASP A 84 23.24 19.01 -7.34
CA ASP A 84 22.03 18.53 -8.03
C ASP A 84 21.62 17.11 -7.62
N SER A 85 22.49 16.37 -6.92
CA SER A 85 22.26 14.97 -6.53
C SER A 85 21.39 14.79 -5.27
N TRP A 86 21.05 15.87 -4.57
CA TRP A 86 20.28 15.77 -3.32
C TRP A 86 18.92 15.07 -3.48
N ARG A 87 18.27 15.24 -4.66
CA ARG A 87 16.97 14.60 -4.95
C ARG A 87 17.11 13.07 -5.03
N SER A 88 18.13 12.59 -5.74
CA SER A 88 18.39 11.15 -5.81
C SER A 88 18.77 10.58 -4.45
N ALA A 89 19.59 11.29 -3.67
CA ALA A 89 19.93 10.86 -2.32
C ALA A 89 18.70 10.72 -1.40
N VAL A 90 17.75 11.65 -1.46
CA VAL A 90 16.48 11.52 -0.72
C VAL A 90 15.67 10.32 -1.19
N LEU A 91 15.55 10.11 -2.50
CA LEU A 91 14.81 8.96 -3.05
C LEU A 91 15.46 7.63 -2.67
N ASP A 92 16.78 7.56 -2.66
CA ASP A 92 17.52 6.35 -2.27
C ASP A 92 17.32 6.04 -0.78
N LEU A 93 17.24 7.06 0.08
CA LEU A 93 16.87 6.88 1.49
C LEU A 93 15.43 6.30 1.62
N VAL A 94 14.47 6.83 0.84
CA VAL A 94 13.09 6.32 0.85
C VAL A 94 13.04 4.88 0.38
N ARG A 95 13.73 4.52 -0.70
CA ARG A 95 13.82 3.14 -1.18
C ARG A 95 14.46 2.23 -0.13
N SER A 96 15.58 2.62 0.45
CA SER A 96 16.22 1.86 1.52
C SER A 96 15.30 1.66 2.73
N ARG A 97 14.43 2.63 3.03
CA ARG A 97 13.42 2.50 4.10
C ARG A 97 12.33 1.49 3.75
N LEU A 98 12.00 1.33 2.47
CA LEU A 98 11.04 0.34 2.00
C LEU A 98 11.66 -1.06 1.93
N GLU A 99 12.86 -1.17 1.37
CA GLU A 99 13.54 -2.45 1.14
C GLU A 99 14.15 -3.04 2.42
N GLY A 100 14.60 -2.19 3.34
CA GLY A 100 15.34 -2.59 4.53
C GLY A 100 16.83 -2.79 4.29
N ASP A 101 17.50 -3.44 5.24
CA ASP A 101 18.90 -3.84 5.10
C ASP A 101 19.06 -5.03 4.12
N GLU A 102 20.30 -5.47 3.85
CA GLU A 102 20.59 -6.61 2.94
C GLU A 102 19.85 -7.90 3.33
N GLN A 103 19.40 -8.03 4.58
CA GLN A 103 18.59 -9.13 5.07
C GLN A 103 17.09 -8.79 5.10
N GLY A 104 16.67 -7.66 4.56
CA GLY A 104 15.28 -7.18 4.56
C GLY A 104 14.75 -6.78 5.95
N ARG A 105 15.63 -6.62 6.95
CA ARG A 105 15.24 -6.16 8.28
C ARG A 105 15.07 -4.65 8.27
N PHE A 106 14.18 -4.15 9.12
CA PHE A 106 13.86 -2.71 9.22
C PHE A 106 13.17 -2.11 8.00
N GLY A 107 12.91 -2.91 6.95
CA GLY A 107 12.13 -2.50 5.79
C GLY A 107 10.63 -2.39 6.09
N PHE A 108 9.87 -2.01 5.07
CA PHE A 108 8.41 -2.02 5.13
C PHE A 108 7.89 -3.42 4.81
N ASN A 109 7.68 -4.23 5.85
CA ASN A 109 7.40 -5.66 5.69
C ASN A 109 5.91 -6.03 5.66
N THR A 110 5.01 -5.08 5.92
CA THR A 110 3.58 -5.38 5.98
C THR A 110 2.74 -4.13 5.75
N ALA A 111 1.94 -4.14 4.70
CA ALA A 111 0.97 -3.10 4.41
C ALA A 111 -0.29 -3.20 5.29
N SER A 112 -0.06 -3.37 6.61
CA SER A 112 -1.08 -3.29 7.65
C SER A 112 -1.48 -1.83 7.90
N VAL A 113 -2.63 -1.61 8.54
CA VAL A 113 -3.07 -0.24 8.87
C VAL A 113 -2.02 0.52 9.69
N PRO A 114 -1.49 -0.02 10.81
CA PRO A 114 -0.43 0.67 11.55
C PRO A 114 0.86 0.85 10.75
N GLY A 115 1.24 -0.14 9.93
CA GLY A 115 2.45 -0.07 9.10
C GLY A 115 2.37 1.06 8.09
N VAL A 116 1.27 1.13 7.34
CA VAL A 116 1.05 2.19 6.34
C VAL A 116 0.95 3.58 7.00
N GLU A 117 0.18 3.70 8.09
CA GLU A 117 0.07 4.96 8.82
C GLU A 117 1.42 5.42 9.38
N GLY A 118 2.18 4.50 9.99
CA GLY A 118 3.51 4.80 10.51
C GLY A 118 4.47 5.26 9.44
N LEU A 119 4.53 4.56 8.30
CA LEU A 119 5.39 4.90 7.17
C LEU A 119 5.07 6.29 6.61
N TYR A 120 3.82 6.55 6.30
CA TYR A 120 3.38 7.80 5.69
C TYR A 120 3.47 8.99 6.66
N MET A 121 3.14 8.78 7.93
CA MET A 121 3.34 9.82 8.95
C MET A 121 4.81 10.13 9.17
N GLN A 122 5.70 9.13 9.15
CA GLN A 122 7.13 9.31 9.33
C GLN A 122 7.74 10.13 8.19
N ILE A 123 7.37 9.86 6.95
CA ILE A 123 8.01 10.47 5.76
C ILE A 123 7.27 11.73 5.32
N LEU A 124 5.95 11.72 5.29
CA LEU A 124 5.17 12.84 4.76
C LEU A 124 4.50 13.71 5.82
N GLY A 125 4.45 13.26 7.09
CA GLY A 125 3.62 13.89 8.13
C GLY A 125 2.11 13.77 7.87
N TYR A 126 1.71 12.91 6.95
CA TYR A 126 0.33 12.74 6.50
C TYR A 126 -0.01 11.25 6.37
N SER A 127 -1.24 10.88 6.68
CA SER A 127 -1.70 9.49 6.51
C SER A 127 -3.00 9.44 5.72
N PRO A 128 -2.95 9.00 4.44
CA PRO A 128 -4.14 8.87 3.60
C PRO A 128 -5.21 7.96 4.21
N LEU A 129 -4.82 6.88 4.90
CA LEU A 129 -5.78 5.94 5.50
C LEU A 129 -6.68 6.56 6.57
N ARG A 130 -6.24 7.64 7.23
CA ARG A 130 -7.07 8.37 8.20
C ARG A 130 -8.15 9.19 7.52
N GLU A 131 -7.90 9.64 6.30
CA GLU A 131 -8.74 10.57 5.55
C GLU A 131 -9.65 9.89 4.51
N ILE A 132 -9.49 8.58 4.28
CA ILE A 132 -10.31 7.83 3.32
C ILE A 132 -11.79 7.89 3.72
N ARG A 133 -12.62 8.28 2.75
CA ARG A 133 -14.08 8.31 2.87
C ARG A 133 -14.72 7.43 1.80
N TRP A 134 -15.50 6.46 2.23
CA TRP A 134 -16.30 5.62 1.35
C TRP A 134 -17.78 5.91 1.52
N GLN A 135 -18.52 5.92 0.41
CA GLN A 135 -19.98 5.92 0.49
C GLN A 135 -20.44 4.64 1.22
N LYS A 136 -21.34 4.80 2.18
CA LYS A 136 -21.99 3.70 2.92
C LYS A 136 -21.04 2.78 3.70
N LYS A 137 -19.79 3.15 3.93
CA LYS A 137 -18.86 2.35 4.73
C LYS A 137 -17.99 3.25 5.61
N ALA A 138 -18.05 3.03 6.92
CA ALA A 138 -17.21 3.79 7.86
C ALA A 138 -15.73 3.51 7.65
N ASN A 139 -14.85 4.48 7.89
CA ASN A 139 -13.40 4.31 7.81
C ASN A 139 -12.91 3.16 8.70
N SER A 140 -13.46 3.01 9.91
CA SER A 140 -13.14 1.90 10.80
C SER A 140 -13.42 0.52 10.19
N ALA A 141 -14.47 0.39 9.39
CA ALA A 141 -14.78 -0.85 8.68
C ALA A 141 -13.79 -1.11 7.53
N VAL A 142 -13.37 -0.06 6.80
CA VAL A 142 -12.32 -0.17 5.77
C VAL A 142 -11.01 -0.65 6.40
N ARG A 143 -10.61 -0.05 7.51
CA ARG A 143 -9.39 -0.43 8.26
C ARG A 143 -9.46 -1.87 8.77
N LYS A 144 -10.63 -2.31 9.24
CA LYS A 144 -10.85 -3.70 9.63
C LYS A 144 -10.68 -4.66 8.45
N ASP A 145 -11.19 -4.31 7.26
CA ASP A 145 -11.03 -5.14 6.07
C ASP A 145 -9.57 -5.26 5.64
N ILE A 146 -8.78 -4.16 5.69
CA ILE A 146 -7.33 -4.22 5.45
C ILE A 146 -6.69 -5.20 6.43
N SER A 147 -7.00 -5.09 7.73
CA SER A 147 -6.46 -5.99 8.76
C SER A 147 -6.85 -7.44 8.51
N THR A 148 -8.08 -7.68 8.04
CA THR A 148 -8.55 -9.03 7.67
C THR A 148 -7.79 -9.58 6.47
N LEU A 149 -7.55 -8.76 5.43
CA LEU A 149 -6.79 -9.17 4.25
C LEU A 149 -5.34 -9.54 4.63
N VAL A 150 -4.68 -8.74 5.49
CA VAL A 150 -3.35 -9.02 6.04
C VAL A 150 -3.33 -10.36 6.78
N GLN A 151 -4.32 -10.59 7.65
CA GLN A 151 -4.43 -11.83 8.41
C GLN A 151 -4.62 -13.04 7.50
N VAL A 152 -5.54 -12.96 6.54
CA VAL A 152 -5.81 -14.06 5.59
C VAL A 152 -4.58 -14.38 4.77
N ARG A 153 -3.86 -13.37 4.28
CA ARG A 153 -2.57 -13.57 3.57
C ARG A 153 -1.55 -14.23 4.47
N GLY A 154 -1.43 -13.81 5.73
CA GLY A 154 -0.53 -14.42 6.71
C GLY A 154 -0.82 -15.92 6.91
N GLU A 155 -2.08 -16.31 7.09
CA GLU A 155 -2.48 -17.71 7.21
C GLU A 155 -2.15 -18.51 5.94
N ILE A 156 -2.39 -17.94 4.76
CA ILE A 156 -2.08 -18.59 3.47
C ILE A 156 -0.58 -18.86 3.34
N VAL A 157 0.25 -17.84 3.58
CA VAL A 157 1.69 -17.89 3.31
C VAL A 157 2.43 -18.71 4.36
N HIS A 158 2.10 -18.55 5.64
CA HIS A 158 2.85 -19.21 6.71
C HIS A 158 2.33 -20.59 7.08
N ARG A 159 1.03 -20.86 6.86
CA ARG A 159 0.40 -22.13 7.26
C ARG A 159 -0.16 -22.95 6.10
N GLY A 160 -0.18 -22.39 4.88
CA GLY A 160 -0.80 -23.03 3.73
C GLY A 160 -2.31 -23.24 3.89
N SER A 161 -2.91 -22.66 4.95
CA SER A 161 -4.32 -22.78 5.31
C SER A 161 -5.07 -21.49 5.06
N THR A 162 -6.38 -21.55 5.12
CA THR A 162 -7.25 -20.36 5.04
C THR A 162 -8.16 -20.33 6.24
N PRO A 163 -8.36 -19.16 6.86
CA PRO A 163 -9.42 -19.00 7.85
C PRO A 163 -10.78 -19.12 7.15
N GLY A 164 -11.41 -20.27 7.29
CA GLY A 164 -12.67 -20.57 6.62
C GLY A 164 -12.55 -20.99 5.16
N ALA A 165 -13.69 -21.20 4.50
CA ALA A 165 -13.73 -21.58 3.09
C ALA A 165 -13.58 -20.37 2.18
N LEU A 166 -12.50 -20.33 1.39
CA LEU A 166 -12.39 -19.37 0.29
C LEU A 166 -13.36 -19.75 -0.83
N SER A 167 -14.01 -18.74 -1.38
CA SER A 167 -14.86 -18.90 -2.56
C SER A 167 -14.37 -17.96 -3.68
N LEU A 168 -14.74 -18.29 -4.92
CA LEU A 168 -14.45 -17.41 -6.07
C LEU A 168 -15.03 -15.99 -5.87
N GLY A 169 -16.27 -15.91 -5.36
CA GLY A 169 -16.90 -14.63 -5.02
C GLY A 169 -16.12 -13.85 -3.96
N GLY A 170 -15.59 -14.54 -2.95
CA GLY A 170 -14.76 -13.92 -1.91
C GLY A 170 -13.47 -13.34 -2.46
N VAL A 171 -12.78 -14.06 -3.35
CA VAL A 171 -11.54 -13.54 -4.00
C VAL A 171 -11.85 -12.34 -4.88
N ARG A 172 -12.95 -12.37 -5.65
CA ARG A 172 -13.41 -11.20 -6.43
C ARG A 172 -13.73 -10.00 -5.54
N SER A 173 -14.40 -10.24 -4.41
CA SER A 173 -14.69 -9.18 -3.45
C SER A 173 -13.42 -8.55 -2.87
N TRP A 174 -12.35 -9.32 -2.63
CA TRP A 174 -11.05 -8.79 -2.24
C TRP A 174 -10.40 -7.96 -3.35
N ALA A 175 -10.46 -8.43 -4.61
CA ALA A 175 -9.96 -7.67 -5.74
C ALA A 175 -10.67 -6.32 -5.90
N ASP A 176 -11.99 -6.30 -5.83
CA ASP A 176 -12.79 -5.07 -5.90
C ASP A 176 -12.53 -4.15 -4.70
N PHE A 177 -12.33 -4.73 -3.52
CA PHE A 177 -11.97 -3.97 -2.33
C PHE A 177 -10.61 -3.28 -2.51
N VAL A 178 -9.56 -4.01 -2.93
CA VAL A 178 -8.22 -3.45 -3.12
C VAL A 178 -8.24 -2.38 -4.21
N ARG A 179 -8.85 -2.64 -5.38
CA ARG A 179 -8.99 -1.64 -6.44
C ARG A 179 -9.60 -0.35 -5.93
N ARG A 180 -10.72 -0.44 -5.23
CA ARG A 180 -11.40 0.74 -4.68
C ARG A 180 -10.60 1.41 -3.55
N LEU A 181 -9.84 0.64 -2.76
CA LEU A 181 -8.98 1.17 -1.72
C LEU A 181 -7.86 2.01 -2.32
N THR A 182 -7.19 1.51 -3.37
CA THR A 182 -6.12 2.23 -4.06
C THR A 182 -6.65 3.51 -4.73
N GLU A 183 -7.81 3.46 -5.41
CA GLU A 183 -8.47 4.65 -5.97
C GLU A 183 -8.71 5.73 -4.89
N LYS A 184 -9.24 5.33 -3.72
CA LYS A 184 -9.52 6.27 -2.63
C LYS A 184 -8.27 6.76 -1.92
N PHE A 185 -7.24 5.96 -1.86
CA PHE A 185 -5.93 6.35 -1.34
C PHE A 185 -5.29 7.39 -2.27
N ASP A 186 -5.34 7.16 -3.57
CA ASP A 186 -4.81 8.07 -4.58
C ASP A 186 -5.50 9.43 -4.57
N GLU A 187 -6.85 9.47 -4.45
CA GLU A 187 -7.60 10.72 -4.26
C GLU A 187 -7.03 11.55 -3.10
N ARG A 188 -6.70 10.91 -1.96
CA ARG A 188 -6.13 11.59 -0.79
C ARG A 188 -4.69 12.07 -1.04
N MET A 189 -3.90 11.32 -1.79
CA MET A 189 -2.54 11.73 -2.14
C MET A 189 -2.53 12.92 -3.10
N VAL A 190 -3.44 12.95 -4.07
CA VAL A 190 -3.63 14.10 -4.97
C VAL A 190 -4.06 15.34 -4.18
N GLU A 191 -5.01 15.21 -3.27
CA GLU A 191 -5.41 16.32 -2.40
C GLU A 191 -4.26 16.83 -1.52
N PHE A 192 -3.49 15.93 -0.93
CA PHE A 192 -2.31 16.29 -0.14
C PHE A 192 -1.31 17.11 -0.96
N ARG A 193 -0.96 16.65 -2.17
CA ARG A 193 -0.08 17.40 -3.09
C ARG A 193 -0.65 18.78 -3.43
N THR A 194 -1.95 18.86 -3.69
CA THR A 194 -2.63 20.12 -4.03
C THR A 194 -2.62 21.11 -2.86
N LEU A 195 -2.84 20.65 -1.64
CA LEU A 195 -2.82 21.51 -0.45
C LEU A 195 -1.43 22.11 -0.21
N LEU A 196 -0.36 21.34 -0.40
CA LEU A 196 1.01 21.82 -0.24
C LEU A 196 1.35 22.93 -1.24
N THR A 197 0.93 22.79 -2.51
CA THR A 197 1.19 23.83 -3.53
C THR A 197 0.29 25.04 -3.41
N SER A 198 -0.90 24.91 -2.82
CA SER A 198 -1.84 26.03 -2.62
C SER A 198 -1.49 26.86 -1.39
N GLY A 199 -0.86 26.27 -0.38
CA GLY A 199 -0.46 26.95 0.87
C GLY A 199 0.76 27.87 0.74
N GLY A 200 1.58 27.71 -0.30
CA GLY A 200 2.78 28.53 -0.56
C GLY A 200 2.51 29.89 -1.20
N LYS A 201 1.24 30.27 -1.39
CA LYS A 201 0.84 31.58 -1.95
C LYS A 201 0.28 32.53 -0.87
N LYS A 202 1.00 32.71 0.23
CA LYS A 202 0.76 33.82 1.16
C LYS A 202 1.99 34.67 1.32
#